data_da9c2cd9bef703b242a9b78d7779d2cc
#
_entry.id   da9c2cd9bef703b242a9b78d7779d2cc
#
_cell.length_a   1.000
_cell.length_b   1.000
_cell.length_c   1.000
_cell.angle_alpha   90.00
_cell.angle_beta   90.00
_cell.angle_gamma   90.00
#
_symmetry.space_group_name_H-M   'P 1'
#
loop_
_entity.id
_entity.type
_entity.pdbx_description
1 polymer ?
#
loop_
_entity_poly.entity_id
_entity_poly.type
_entity_poly.pdbx_seq_one_letter_code
_entity_poly.pdbx_strand_id
1 'polypeptide(L)'
;VGSEMCIRDRKYMPPTKFMTGNIFRGHIQDALFNMVTILTNQRLCLLGMMTEAIHTPFMSDRALSIENAQYIFRTMKDLGSELTYKENGIIRNRANEVLTKATDLLKEIEKLGLFTTIEKGIFADVKRPKDGGKGLAGVVVKDDKYFNPFIEVMKGKVAAE
;
A
#
# COMPACT_ATOMS: atom_id res chain seq x y z
N VAL A 1 -20.45 9.16 -9.57
CA VAL A 1 -21.27 8.11 -8.90
C VAL A 1 -20.51 6.78 -8.85
N GLY A 2 -19.82 6.36 -9.94
CA GLY A 2 -19.05 5.09 -9.94
C GLY A 2 -17.77 5.09 -9.10
N SER A 3 -17.18 6.25 -8.84
CA SER A 3 -15.95 6.37 -8.06
C SER A 3 -16.18 6.26 -6.54
N GLU A 4 -17.35 6.62 -6.05
CA GLU A 4 -17.64 6.61 -4.62
C GLU A 4 -17.78 5.20 -4.04
N MET A 5 -18.38 4.26 -4.78
CA MET A 5 -18.50 2.87 -4.31
C MET A 5 -17.16 2.16 -4.18
N CYS A 6 -16.21 2.45 -5.08
CA CYS A 6 -14.86 1.85 -5.01
C CYS A 6 -13.97 2.48 -3.94
N ILE A 7 -14.24 3.73 -3.52
CA ILE A 7 -13.43 4.45 -2.54
C ILE A 7 -13.78 4.02 -1.11
N ARG A 8 -15.04 3.72 -0.82
CA ARG A 8 -15.53 3.39 0.52
C ARG A 8 -14.98 2.08 1.08
N ASP A 9 -14.66 1.13 0.23
CA ASP A 9 -14.22 -0.21 0.65
C ASP A 9 -12.70 -0.41 0.53
N ARG A 10 -11.94 0.66 0.28
CA ARG A 10 -10.50 0.60 0.17
C ARG A 10 -9.82 0.70 1.53
N LYS A 11 -8.80 -0.10 1.67
CA LYS A 11 -7.84 -0.05 2.76
C LYS A 11 -6.91 1.13 2.54
N TYR A 12 -6.85 2.03 3.52
CA TYR A 12 -5.91 3.13 3.54
C TYR A 12 -4.70 2.78 4.41
N MET A 13 -3.51 3.04 3.91
CA MET A 13 -2.26 2.76 4.60
C MET A 13 -1.38 4.02 4.59
N PRO A 14 -0.87 4.45 5.74
CA PRO A 14 0.03 5.60 5.80
C PRO A 14 1.35 5.27 5.09
N PRO A 15 1.96 6.25 4.39
CA PRO A 15 3.27 6.07 3.80
C PRO A 15 4.36 6.13 4.86
N THR A 16 5.36 5.27 4.71
CA THR A 16 6.52 5.21 5.60
C THR A 16 7.72 6.02 5.10
N LYS A 17 7.62 6.57 3.89
CA LYS A 17 8.73 7.26 3.21
C LYS A 17 9.38 8.39 4.03
N PHE A 18 8.60 9.07 4.84
CA PHE A 18 9.06 10.22 5.63
C PHE A 18 9.26 9.91 7.10
N MET A 19 9.19 8.64 7.51
CA MET A 19 9.55 8.21 8.85
C MET A 19 11.06 8.28 9.03
N THR A 20 11.52 9.09 9.98
CA THR A 20 12.94 9.40 10.19
C THR A 20 13.49 8.92 11.54
N GLY A 21 12.67 8.24 12.33
CA GLY A 21 12.98 7.89 13.72
C GLY A 21 12.66 9.01 14.73
N ASN A 22 12.25 10.19 14.28
CA ASN A 22 11.73 11.23 15.16
C ASN A 22 10.27 10.89 15.52
N ILE A 23 10.06 10.38 16.73
CA ILE A 23 8.76 9.90 17.20
C ILE A 23 7.69 11.00 17.23
N PHE A 24 8.05 12.24 17.52
CA PHE A 24 7.08 13.35 17.53
C PHE A 24 6.59 13.67 16.12
N ARG A 25 7.49 13.73 15.16
CA ARG A 25 7.12 13.92 13.76
C ARG A 25 6.31 12.75 13.20
N GLY A 26 6.70 11.54 13.54
CA GLY A 26 5.98 10.32 13.17
C GLY A 26 4.55 10.33 13.72
N HIS A 27 4.38 10.68 14.99
CA HIS A 27 3.06 10.76 15.63
C HIS A 27 2.15 11.83 14.98
N ILE A 28 2.69 13.00 14.64
CA ILE A 28 1.95 14.04 13.92
C ILE A 28 1.58 13.56 12.52
N GLN A 29 2.50 12.89 11.82
CA GLN A 29 2.25 12.34 10.50
C GLN A 29 1.10 11.31 10.54
N ASP A 30 1.10 10.41 11.50
CA ASP A 30 0.03 9.43 11.69
C ASP A 30 -1.32 10.11 11.98
N ALA A 31 -1.33 11.17 12.79
CA ALA A 31 -2.52 11.99 13.04
C ALA A 31 -3.07 12.61 11.75
N LEU A 32 -2.21 13.19 10.91
CA LEU A 32 -2.60 13.76 9.63
C LEU A 32 -3.19 12.69 8.68
N PHE A 33 -2.65 11.47 8.69
CA PHE A 33 -3.19 10.37 7.89
C PHE A 33 -4.53 9.87 8.42
N ASN A 34 -4.72 9.79 9.72
CA ASN A 34 -6.01 9.49 10.33
C ASN A 34 -7.06 10.54 9.94
N MET A 35 -6.69 11.82 9.91
CA MET A 35 -7.55 12.89 9.41
C MET A 35 -7.90 12.72 7.92
N VAL A 36 -6.93 12.40 7.08
CA VAL A 36 -7.17 12.15 5.65
C VAL A 36 -8.12 10.96 5.45
N THR A 37 -8.06 9.94 6.30
CA THR A 37 -9.00 8.81 6.29
C THR A 37 -10.43 9.28 6.47
N ILE A 38 -10.68 10.22 7.39
CA ILE A 38 -11.99 10.82 7.62
C ILE A 38 -12.40 11.66 6.42
N LEU A 39 -11.53 12.56 5.95
CA LEU A 39 -11.81 13.45 4.83
C LEU A 39 -12.13 12.72 3.53
N THR A 40 -11.58 11.53 3.34
CA THR A 40 -11.81 10.68 2.17
C THR A 40 -12.87 9.61 2.40
N ASN A 41 -13.52 9.62 3.57
CA ASN A 41 -14.59 8.70 3.95
C ASN A 41 -14.21 7.22 3.78
N GLN A 42 -12.99 6.86 4.22
CA GLN A 42 -12.50 5.48 4.18
C GLN A 42 -13.07 4.68 5.36
N ARG A 43 -13.47 3.44 5.10
CA ARG A 43 -14.01 2.55 6.15
C ARG A 43 -12.96 1.70 6.85
N LEU A 44 -11.86 1.44 6.19
CA LEU A 44 -10.78 0.62 6.72
C LEU A 44 -9.46 1.37 6.64
N CYS A 45 -8.86 1.60 7.78
CA CYS A 45 -7.56 2.25 7.90
C CYS A 45 -6.57 1.31 8.59
N LEU A 46 -5.39 1.17 8.02
CA LEU A 46 -4.24 0.65 8.74
C LEU A 46 -3.61 1.78 9.52
N LEU A 47 -3.43 1.56 10.81
CA LEU A 47 -2.82 2.56 11.67
C LEU A 47 -1.31 2.58 11.45
N GLY A 48 -0.76 3.77 11.18
CA GLY A 48 0.65 4.02 11.21
C GLY A 48 1.17 4.10 12.64
N MET A 49 2.42 3.78 12.82
CA MET A 49 3.12 3.89 14.11
C MET A 49 4.33 4.78 13.94
N MET A 50 4.58 5.65 14.91
CA MET A 50 5.65 6.65 14.86
C MET A 50 7.06 6.07 14.68
N THR A 51 7.23 4.77 14.92
CA THR A 51 8.48 4.02 14.77
C THR A 51 8.49 3.09 13.57
N GLU A 52 7.44 3.11 12.75
CA GLU A 52 7.33 2.27 11.54
C GLU A 52 8.47 2.57 10.58
N ALA A 53 8.95 1.54 9.87
CA ALA A 53 10.13 1.59 9.00
C ALA A 53 11.48 1.86 9.72
N ILE A 54 11.51 2.00 11.03
CA ILE A 54 12.73 2.17 11.83
C ILE A 54 13.07 0.88 12.56
N HIS A 55 12.13 0.33 13.28
CA HIS A 55 12.25 -0.96 13.97
C HIS A 55 10.85 -1.58 14.18
N THR A 56 10.81 -2.81 14.67
CA THR A 56 9.54 -3.44 15.05
C THR A 56 8.90 -2.64 16.19
N PRO A 57 7.65 -2.15 16.01
CA PRO A 57 6.99 -1.32 16.99
C PRO A 57 6.80 -2.01 18.35
N PHE A 58 7.09 -1.29 19.42
CA PHE A 58 6.82 -1.74 20.78
C PHE A 58 5.33 -1.69 21.10
N MET A 59 4.93 -2.31 22.20
CA MET A 59 3.52 -2.26 22.66
C MET A 59 3.06 -0.84 22.96
N SER A 60 3.94 0.00 23.51
CA SER A 60 3.68 1.43 23.73
C SER A 60 3.38 2.19 22.43
N ASP A 61 4.11 1.90 21.37
CA ASP A 61 3.93 2.55 20.08
C ASP A 61 2.56 2.19 19.47
N ARG A 62 2.16 0.94 19.64
CA ARG A 62 0.84 0.44 19.23
C ARG A 62 -0.29 1.09 20.03
N ALA A 63 -0.12 1.20 21.35
CA ALA A 63 -1.10 1.84 22.22
C ALA A 63 -1.31 3.31 21.83
N LEU A 64 -0.22 4.06 21.64
CA LEU A 64 -0.26 5.46 21.23
C LEU A 64 -0.86 5.65 19.83
N SER A 65 -0.62 4.72 18.91
CA SER A 65 -1.23 4.75 17.57
C SER A 65 -2.75 4.56 17.65
N ILE A 66 -3.22 3.64 18.47
CA ILE A 66 -4.66 3.41 18.68
C ILE A 66 -5.30 4.63 19.35
N GLU A 67 -4.67 5.19 20.38
CA GLU A 67 -5.15 6.38 21.07
C GLU A 67 -5.26 7.57 20.13
N ASN A 68 -4.22 7.83 19.33
CA ASN A 68 -4.22 8.86 18.30
C ASN A 68 -5.39 8.68 17.31
N ALA A 69 -5.57 7.49 16.79
CA ALA A 69 -6.67 7.20 15.87
C ALA A 69 -8.04 7.40 16.53
N GLN A 70 -8.24 6.90 17.73
CA GLN A 70 -9.48 7.07 18.47
C GLN A 70 -9.81 8.54 18.73
N TYR A 71 -8.79 9.32 19.11
CA TYR A 71 -8.95 10.74 19.34
C TYR A 71 -9.39 11.47 18.06
N ILE A 72 -8.68 11.26 16.96
CA ILE A 72 -8.98 11.90 15.67
C ILE A 72 -10.37 11.47 15.15
N PHE A 73 -10.69 10.17 15.19
CA PHE A 73 -11.97 9.68 14.69
C PHE A 73 -13.17 10.15 15.50
N ARG A 74 -12.99 10.38 16.80
CA ARG A 74 -14.06 10.93 17.67
C ARG A 74 -14.24 12.43 17.47
N THR A 75 -13.14 13.18 17.40
CA THR A 75 -13.18 14.65 17.34
C THR A 75 -13.56 15.17 15.95
N MET A 76 -13.24 14.44 14.91
CA MET A 76 -13.38 14.89 13.50
C MET A 76 -14.34 14.03 12.68
N LYS A 77 -15.14 13.18 13.30
CA LYS A 77 -15.98 12.17 12.62
C LYS A 77 -16.86 12.72 11.50
N ASP A 78 -17.39 13.92 11.66
CA ASP A 78 -18.33 14.54 10.73
C ASP A 78 -17.65 15.42 9.68
N LEU A 79 -16.34 15.68 9.82
CA LEU A 79 -15.61 16.62 8.97
C LEU A 79 -15.60 16.20 7.49
N GLY A 80 -15.59 14.90 7.21
CA GLY A 80 -15.61 14.38 5.84
C GLY A 80 -16.89 14.67 5.07
N SER A 81 -18.02 14.84 5.78
CA SER A 81 -19.30 15.20 5.18
C SER A 81 -19.49 16.71 4.98
N GLU A 82 -18.76 17.51 5.78
CA GLU A 82 -18.85 18.97 5.76
C GLU A 82 -17.87 19.64 4.79
N LEU A 83 -16.87 18.91 4.28
CA LEU A 83 -15.86 19.47 3.38
C LEU A 83 -15.95 18.88 1.98
N THR A 84 -15.86 19.75 0.99
CA THR A 84 -15.80 19.34 -0.42
C THR A 84 -14.50 19.83 -1.05
N TYR A 85 -13.87 18.96 -1.83
CA TYR A 85 -12.67 19.35 -2.56
C TYR A 85 -13.01 20.34 -3.66
N LYS A 86 -12.22 21.42 -3.74
CA LYS A 86 -12.36 22.46 -4.76
C LYS A 86 -12.37 21.84 -6.16
N GLU A 87 -13.41 22.18 -6.96
CA GLU A 87 -13.44 21.85 -8.39
C GLU A 87 -12.25 22.52 -9.08
N ASN A 88 -11.60 21.79 -9.97
CA ASN A 88 -10.37 22.24 -10.62
C ASN A 88 -9.19 22.54 -9.66
N GLY A 89 -9.28 22.09 -8.42
CA GLY A 89 -8.19 22.16 -7.45
C GLY A 89 -7.09 21.12 -7.73
N ILE A 90 -5.92 21.30 -7.13
CA ILE A 90 -4.75 20.43 -7.32
C ILE A 90 -5.10 18.94 -7.02
N ILE A 91 -5.87 18.69 -5.97
CA ILE A 91 -6.24 17.32 -5.55
C ILE A 91 -7.12 16.66 -6.61
N ARG A 92 -8.18 17.32 -7.08
CA ARG A 92 -9.08 16.79 -8.12
C ARG A 92 -8.39 16.60 -9.45
N ASN A 93 -7.59 17.58 -9.88
CA ASN A 93 -6.83 17.48 -11.12
C ASN A 93 -5.85 16.31 -11.07
N ARG A 94 -5.14 16.13 -9.96
CA ARG A 94 -4.24 14.99 -9.78
C ARG A 94 -4.98 13.65 -9.74
N ALA A 95 -6.12 13.59 -9.09
CA ALA A 95 -6.95 12.38 -9.05
C ALA A 95 -7.42 11.97 -10.46
N ASN A 96 -7.88 12.93 -11.26
CA ASN A 96 -8.29 12.70 -12.64
C ASN A 96 -7.11 12.26 -13.53
N GLU A 97 -5.96 12.90 -13.40
CA GLU A 97 -4.73 12.51 -14.10
C GLU A 97 -4.33 11.05 -13.79
N VAL A 98 -4.32 10.70 -12.50
CA VAL A 98 -3.97 9.33 -12.06
C VAL A 98 -4.99 8.31 -12.58
N LEU A 99 -6.28 8.64 -12.54
CA LEU A 99 -7.33 7.77 -13.05
C LEU A 99 -7.19 7.53 -14.55
N THR A 100 -6.90 8.58 -15.32
CA THR A 100 -6.67 8.47 -16.77
C THR A 100 -5.47 7.58 -17.05
N LYS A 101 -4.32 7.84 -16.42
CA LYS A 101 -3.10 7.03 -16.59
C LYS A 101 -3.30 5.56 -16.19
N ALA A 102 -4.03 5.31 -15.11
CA ALA A 102 -4.35 3.95 -14.68
C ALA A 102 -5.24 3.23 -15.71
N THR A 103 -6.23 3.93 -16.26
CA THR A 103 -7.10 3.39 -17.29
C THR A 103 -6.33 3.07 -18.57
N ASP A 104 -5.44 3.95 -19.00
CA ASP A 104 -4.61 3.75 -20.17
C ASP A 104 -3.65 2.57 -19.99
N LEU A 105 -3.05 2.44 -18.81
CA LEU A 105 -2.22 1.27 -18.47
C LEU A 105 -3.03 -0.04 -18.53
N LEU A 106 -4.24 -0.06 -17.99
CA LEU A 106 -5.10 -1.26 -18.05
C LEU A 106 -5.46 -1.64 -19.48
N LYS A 107 -5.77 -0.66 -20.34
CA LYS A 107 -6.01 -0.89 -21.78
C LYS A 107 -4.76 -1.41 -22.49
N GLU A 108 -3.58 -0.94 -22.12
CA GLU A 108 -2.33 -1.45 -22.66
C GLU A 108 -2.09 -2.90 -22.24
N ILE A 109 -2.34 -3.23 -20.96
CA ILE A 109 -2.26 -4.62 -20.47
C ILE A 109 -3.25 -5.53 -21.19
N GLU A 110 -4.47 -5.06 -21.44
CA GLU A 110 -5.48 -5.81 -22.18
C GLU A 110 -5.00 -6.18 -23.61
N LYS A 111 -4.35 -5.23 -24.29
CA LYS A 111 -3.81 -5.45 -25.65
C LYS A 111 -2.59 -6.36 -25.69
N LEU A 112 -1.67 -6.19 -24.74
CA LEU A 112 -0.39 -6.91 -24.72
C LEU A 112 -0.46 -8.26 -24.02
N GLY A 113 -1.40 -8.39 -23.10
CA GLY A 113 -1.44 -9.46 -22.12
C GLY A 113 -0.50 -9.21 -20.93
N LEU A 114 -0.88 -9.71 -19.77
CA LEU A 114 -0.18 -9.47 -18.50
C LEU A 114 1.29 -9.90 -18.54
N PHE A 115 1.56 -11.11 -19.03
CA PHE A 115 2.94 -11.64 -19.04
C PHE A 115 3.87 -10.86 -19.95
N THR A 116 3.41 -10.44 -21.12
CA THR A 116 4.18 -9.58 -22.03
C THR A 116 4.43 -8.20 -21.42
N THR A 117 3.47 -7.66 -20.67
CA THR A 117 3.61 -6.39 -19.96
C THR A 117 4.69 -6.49 -18.87
N ILE A 118 4.72 -7.61 -18.11
CA ILE A 118 5.75 -7.87 -17.11
C ILE A 118 7.14 -8.04 -17.76
N GLU A 119 7.21 -8.79 -18.85
CA GLU A 119 8.45 -9.02 -19.62
C GLU A 119 9.06 -7.69 -20.09
N LYS A 120 8.24 -6.79 -20.61
CA LYS A 120 8.65 -5.46 -21.07
C LYS A 120 9.06 -4.50 -19.94
N GLY A 121 8.77 -4.82 -18.70
CA GLY A 121 9.12 -4.00 -17.54
C GLY A 121 8.22 -2.78 -17.31
N ILE A 122 7.02 -2.76 -17.87
CA ILE A 122 6.09 -1.60 -17.81
C ILE A 122 5.68 -1.26 -16.37
N PHE A 123 5.64 -2.24 -15.46
CA PHE A 123 5.20 -1.99 -14.08
C PHE A 123 6.23 -1.30 -13.18
N ALA A 124 7.53 -1.56 -13.40
CA ALA A 124 8.55 -1.11 -12.45
C ALA A 124 9.92 -0.88 -13.11
N ASP A 125 9.97 -0.66 -14.42
CA ASP A 125 11.21 -0.56 -15.22
C ASP A 125 12.15 -1.79 -15.07
N VAL A 126 11.61 -2.91 -14.59
CA VAL A 126 12.34 -4.16 -14.40
C VAL A 126 11.80 -5.20 -15.37
N LYS A 127 12.56 -5.45 -16.43
CA LYS A 127 12.26 -6.52 -17.39
C LYS A 127 12.42 -7.89 -16.72
N ARG A 128 11.46 -8.76 -16.96
CA ARG A 128 11.48 -10.13 -16.43
C ARG A 128 11.24 -11.12 -17.57
N PRO A 129 12.02 -12.21 -17.65
CA PRO A 129 11.80 -13.21 -18.69
C PRO A 129 10.40 -13.83 -18.57
N LYS A 130 9.74 -14.03 -19.71
CA LYS A 130 8.38 -14.54 -19.77
C LYS A 130 8.27 -15.95 -19.16
N ASP A 131 9.25 -16.79 -19.41
CA ASP A 131 9.28 -18.19 -19.00
C ASP A 131 10.13 -18.45 -17.75
N GLY A 132 10.83 -17.44 -17.27
CA GLY A 132 11.78 -17.57 -16.15
C GLY A 132 11.18 -17.43 -14.76
N GLY A 133 9.95 -16.96 -14.65
CA GLY A 133 9.33 -16.66 -13.37
C GLY A 133 10.21 -15.76 -12.50
N LYS A 134 9.97 -15.79 -11.21
CA LYS A 134 10.84 -15.11 -10.23
C LYS A 134 12.19 -15.78 -10.05
N GLY A 135 12.50 -16.86 -10.75
CA GLY A 135 13.62 -17.74 -10.43
C GLY A 135 14.90 -17.47 -11.18
N LEU A 136 14.91 -16.88 -12.37
CA LEU A 136 16.12 -16.85 -13.18
C LEU A 136 16.78 -15.49 -13.19
N ALA A 137 16.54 -14.57 -13.89
CA ALA A 137 17.27 -13.29 -13.88
C ALA A 137 16.42 -12.21 -13.21
N GLY A 138 16.66 -11.87 -12.00
CA GLY A 138 15.95 -10.80 -11.28
C GLY A 138 15.24 -11.23 -10.03
N VAL A 139 15.46 -12.45 -9.60
CA VAL A 139 15.17 -12.89 -8.26
C VAL A 139 16.47 -13.09 -7.53
N VAL A 140 16.49 -12.61 -6.33
CA VAL A 140 17.54 -12.85 -5.34
C VAL A 140 17.92 -14.34 -5.41
N VAL A 141 19.11 -14.61 -5.94
CA VAL A 141 19.72 -15.94 -5.83
C VAL A 141 19.80 -16.22 -4.34
N LYS A 142 19.13 -17.28 -3.91
CA LYS A 142 19.13 -17.64 -2.51
C LYS A 142 20.56 -17.96 -2.10
N ASP A 143 21.02 -17.35 -1.02
CA ASP A 143 22.28 -17.66 -0.38
C ASP A 143 22.29 -19.15 0.01
N ASP A 144 23.45 -19.82 -0.02
CA ASP A 144 23.65 -21.19 0.41
C ASP A 144 23.21 -21.45 1.86
N LYS A 145 23.11 -20.38 2.65
CA LYS A 145 22.57 -20.41 4.02
C LYS A 145 21.03 -20.28 4.09
N TYR A 146 20.36 -20.09 2.97
CA TYR A 146 18.90 -20.00 2.98
C TYR A 146 18.28 -21.33 3.36
N PHE A 147 17.62 -21.33 4.49
CA PHE A 147 16.87 -22.48 4.98
C PHE A 147 15.38 -22.17 5.02
N ASN A 148 14.61 -22.99 4.32
CA ASN A 148 13.15 -22.97 4.40
C ASN A 148 12.65 -24.37 4.82
N PRO A 149 12.21 -24.54 6.08
CA PRO A 149 11.80 -25.84 6.59
C PRO A 149 10.60 -26.46 5.85
N PHE A 150 9.80 -25.62 5.18
CA PHE A 150 8.65 -26.13 4.43
C PHE A 150 9.03 -26.83 3.12
N ILE A 151 10.17 -26.50 2.53
CA ILE A 151 10.59 -27.12 1.26
C ILE A 151 10.82 -28.63 1.44
N GLU A 152 11.49 -29.01 2.50
CA GLU A 152 11.77 -30.45 2.79
C GLU A 152 10.47 -31.22 3.08
N VAL A 153 9.56 -30.62 3.84
CA VAL A 153 8.26 -31.23 4.13
C VAL A 153 7.40 -31.38 2.88
N MET A 154 7.45 -30.41 1.98
CA MET A 154 6.70 -30.46 0.71
C MET A 154 7.30 -31.47 -0.27
N LYS A 155 8.63 -31.57 -0.37
CA LYS A 155 9.29 -32.57 -1.19
C LYS A 155 8.97 -34.00 -0.73
N GLY A 156 8.94 -34.24 0.59
CA GLY A 156 8.59 -35.53 1.17
C GLY A 156 7.15 -35.96 0.91
N LYS A 157 6.22 -35.03 0.73
CA LYS A 157 4.83 -35.32 0.39
C LYS A 157 4.62 -35.67 -1.09
N VAL A 158 5.43 -35.12 -1.97
CA VAL A 158 5.38 -35.42 -3.42
C VAL A 158 6.03 -36.75 -3.77
N ALA A 159 6.95 -37.26 -2.93
CA ALA A 159 7.58 -38.54 -3.14
C ALA A 159 6.77 -39.73 -2.52
N ALA A 160 5.65 -39.43 -1.85
CA ALA A 160 4.80 -40.44 -1.19
C ALA A 160 3.46 -40.67 -1.91
N GLU A 161 3.23 -40.04 -3.08
CA GLU A 161 2.17 -40.30 -4.04
C GLU A 161 2.75 -41.03 -5.27
#